data_9f494911c5f845dc52ab56f12bce35e8
#
_entry.id   9f494911c5f845dc52ab56f12bce35e8
#
_cell.length_a   1.000
_cell.length_b   1.000
_cell.length_c   1.000
_cell.angle_alpha   90.00
_cell.angle_beta   90.00
_cell.angle_gamma   90.00
#
_symmetry.space_group_name_H-M   'P 1'
#
loop_
_entity.id
_entity.type
_entity.pdbx_description
1 polymer ?
#
loop_
_entity_poly.entity_id
_entity_poly.type
_entity_poly.pdbx_seq_one_letter_code
_entity_poly.pdbx_strand_id
1 'polypeptide(L)'
;MEAPNQIEINWGRRSRRQLGCIKRERPKTLADRFKKDFKTIIVINGLFKDEAIPEYVIDAVIVHEMAHYAHGFNSPLPQQHKSPHKGNVIRREFLLRGIGDLERKEQKWMKENWQKYLDQNFPSTRKPKIRYKIVWK
;
A
#
# COMPACT_ATOMS: atom_id res chain seq x y z
N MET A 1 21.61 -3.84 5.07
CA MET A 1 20.95 -4.09 6.37
C MET A 1 20.00 -5.26 6.19
N GLU A 2 20.21 -6.33 6.89
CA GLU A 2 19.33 -7.49 6.83
C GLU A 2 18.05 -7.25 7.64
N ALA A 3 16.92 -7.70 7.11
CA ALA A 3 15.67 -7.66 7.84
C ALA A 3 15.73 -8.66 9.02
N PRO A 4 15.23 -8.30 10.22
CA PRO A 4 15.26 -9.18 11.39
C PRO A 4 14.32 -10.39 11.30
N ASN A 5 13.42 -10.43 10.33
CA ASN A 5 12.53 -11.55 10.06
C ASN A 5 12.37 -11.78 8.55
N GLN A 6 11.69 -12.85 8.20
CA GLN A 6 11.39 -13.14 6.80
C GLN A 6 10.33 -12.17 6.26
N ILE A 7 10.61 -11.57 5.10
CA ILE A 7 9.68 -10.72 4.36
C ILE A 7 9.30 -11.43 3.08
N GLU A 8 8.00 -11.51 2.81
CA GLU A 8 7.44 -12.08 1.59
C GLU A 8 6.65 -11.01 0.86
N ILE A 9 6.80 -10.93 -0.47
CA ILE A 9 6.07 -9.97 -1.30
C ILE A 9 5.20 -10.76 -2.25
N ASN A 10 3.88 -10.54 -2.17
CA ASN A 10 2.89 -11.28 -2.95
C ASN A 10 1.96 -10.34 -3.71
N TRP A 11 1.45 -10.83 -4.83
CA TRP A 11 0.33 -10.18 -5.50
C TRP A 11 -0.96 -10.45 -4.72
N GLY A 12 -1.75 -9.40 -4.53
CA GLY A 12 -3.05 -9.47 -3.88
C GLY A 12 -4.21 -9.40 -4.87
N ARG A 13 -5.39 -9.19 -4.32
CA ARG A 13 -6.60 -8.96 -5.11
C ARG A 13 -6.51 -7.65 -5.88
N ARG A 14 -7.23 -7.54 -6.99
CA ARG A 14 -7.39 -6.29 -7.71
C ARG A 14 -8.28 -5.35 -6.90
N SER A 15 -7.84 -4.12 -6.73
CA SER A 15 -8.52 -3.12 -5.92
C SER A 15 -8.46 -1.75 -6.59
N ARG A 16 -9.56 -1.01 -6.49
CA ARG A 16 -9.61 0.36 -7.00
C ARG A 16 -8.94 1.38 -6.06
N ARG A 17 -8.79 1.07 -4.79
CA ARG A 17 -8.36 2.03 -3.76
C ARG A 17 -7.04 1.67 -3.09
N GLN A 18 -6.88 0.41 -2.75
CA GLN A 18 -5.70 -0.03 -2.02
C GLN A 18 -4.57 -0.41 -2.97
N LEU A 19 -3.47 0.31 -2.94
CA LEU A 19 -2.31 0.06 -3.80
C LEU A 19 -1.46 -1.10 -3.27
N GLY A 20 -1.32 -1.19 -1.97
CA GLY A 20 -0.61 -2.25 -1.28
C GLY A 20 -0.96 -2.26 0.20
N CYS A 21 -0.47 -3.25 0.89
CA CYS A 21 -0.55 -3.31 2.35
C CYS A 21 0.58 -4.16 2.92
N ILE A 22 0.87 -3.92 4.19
CA ILE A 22 1.78 -4.74 4.98
C ILE A 22 0.96 -5.46 6.04
N LYS A 23 1.19 -6.75 6.22
CA LYS A 23 0.51 -7.54 7.22
C LYS A 23 1.45 -8.56 7.87
N ARG A 24 1.06 -9.01 9.02
CA ARG A 24 1.69 -10.11 9.71
C ARG A 24 1.09 -11.44 9.25
N GLU A 25 1.90 -12.47 9.13
CA GLU A 25 1.44 -13.84 8.93
C GLU A 25 0.40 -14.23 10.00
N ARG A 26 -0.65 -14.93 9.60
CA ARG A 26 -1.66 -15.41 10.55
C ARG A 26 -1.05 -16.37 11.56
N PRO A 27 -1.21 -16.13 12.87
CA PRO A 27 -0.77 -17.07 13.88
C PRO A 27 -1.58 -18.36 13.78
N LYS A 28 -0.89 -19.51 13.80
CA LYS A 28 -1.53 -20.82 13.76
C LYS A 28 -2.08 -21.23 15.13
N THR A 29 -1.47 -20.74 16.20
CA THR A 29 -1.85 -21.03 17.59
C THR A 29 -1.96 -19.74 18.37
N LEU A 30 -2.59 -19.79 19.57
CA LEU A 30 -2.67 -18.64 20.46
C LEU A 30 -1.28 -18.19 20.91
N ALA A 31 -0.36 -19.13 21.14
CA ALA A 31 1.03 -18.83 21.51
C ALA A 31 1.77 -18.08 20.42
N ASP A 32 1.49 -18.36 19.14
CA ASP A 32 2.14 -17.72 18.00
C ASP A 32 1.81 -16.22 17.90
N ARG A 33 0.70 -15.77 18.51
CA ARG A 33 0.35 -14.34 18.54
C ARG A 33 1.39 -13.49 19.25
N PHE A 34 2.12 -14.06 20.18
CA PHE A 34 3.10 -13.36 21.02
C PHE A 34 4.54 -13.56 20.55
N LYS A 35 4.78 -14.39 19.53
CA LYS A 35 6.11 -14.59 18.96
C LYS A 35 6.53 -13.39 18.13
N LYS A 36 7.81 -13.01 18.25
CA LYS A 36 8.43 -11.94 17.46
C LYS A 36 9.00 -12.41 16.14
N ASP A 37 9.13 -13.71 15.92
CA ASP A 37 9.70 -14.35 14.72
C ASP A 37 8.65 -14.66 13.64
N PHE A 38 7.62 -13.85 13.56
CA PHE A 38 6.60 -13.97 12.52
C PHE A 38 7.11 -13.50 11.16
N LYS A 39 6.50 -14.02 10.10
CA LYS A 39 6.73 -13.56 8.74
C LYS A 39 5.94 -12.27 8.48
N THR A 40 6.61 -11.27 7.89
CA THR A 40 5.96 -10.06 7.40
C THR A 40 5.60 -10.26 5.92
N ILE A 41 4.37 -9.93 5.55
CA ILE A 41 3.87 -10.09 4.19
C ILE A 41 3.50 -8.72 3.63
N ILE A 42 4.12 -8.35 2.51
CA ILE A 42 3.76 -7.18 1.72
C ILE A 42 2.91 -7.66 0.55
N VAL A 43 1.73 -7.10 0.41
CA VAL A 43 0.78 -7.44 -0.64
C VAL A 43 0.64 -6.27 -1.59
N ILE A 44 0.83 -6.52 -2.88
CA ILE A 44 0.74 -5.51 -3.94
C ILE A 44 -0.56 -5.73 -4.71
N ASN A 45 -1.25 -4.64 -5.01
CA ASN A 45 -2.50 -4.67 -5.80
C ASN A 45 -2.32 -5.48 -7.08
N GLY A 46 -3.19 -6.47 -7.28
CA GLY A 46 -3.13 -7.36 -8.45
C GLY A 46 -3.29 -6.66 -9.80
N LEU A 47 -3.86 -5.45 -9.84
CA LEU A 47 -3.93 -4.63 -11.06
C LEU A 47 -2.54 -4.24 -11.57
N PHE A 48 -1.55 -4.16 -10.70
CA PHE A 48 -0.18 -3.79 -11.06
C PHE A 48 0.60 -4.90 -11.77
N LYS A 49 0.00 -6.06 -11.97
CA LYS A 49 0.54 -7.08 -12.89
C LYS A 49 0.46 -6.65 -14.35
N ASP A 50 -0.41 -5.70 -14.66
CA ASP A 50 -0.57 -5.18 -16.02
C ASP A 50 0.66 -4.36 -16.43
N GLU A 51 1.26 -4.72 -17.55
CA GLU A 51 2.45 -4.07 -18.10
C GLU A 51 2.20 -2.61 -18.51
N ALA A 52 0.95 -2.20 -18.67
CA ALA A 52 0.58 -0.81 -18.93
C ALA A 52 0.91 0.11 -17.73
N ILE A 53 1.05 -0.45 -16.54
CA ILE A 53 1.43 0.31 -15.34
C ILE A 53 2.96 0.33 -15.25
N PRO A 54 3.58 1.53 -15.15
CA PRO A 54 5.03 1.63 -15.08
C PRO A 54 5.61 0.90 -13.87
N GLU A 55 6.75 0.25 -14.04
CA GLU A 55 7.44 -0.50 -12.99
C GLU A 55 7.78 0.37 -11.77
N TYR A 56 8.13 1.65 -11.99
CA TYR A 56 8.45 2.56 -10.89
C TYR A 56 7.26 2.79 -9.94
N VAL A 57 6.01 2.61 -10.40
CA VAL A 57 4.82 2.69 -9.54
C VAL A 57 4.82 1.52 -8.55
N ILE A 58 5.14 0.33 -9.03
CA ILE A 58 5.24 -0.87 -8.19
C ILE A 58 6.38 -0.70 -7.18
N ASP A 59 7.52 -0.23 -7.64
CA ASP A 59 8.69 0.03 -6.78
C ASP A 59 8.33 1.02 -5.66
N ALA A 60 7.61 2.09 -5.98
CA ALA A 60 7.18 3.08 -4.99
C ALA A 60 6.21 2.47 -3.96
N VAL A 61 5.31 1.60 -4.39
CA VAL A 61 4.38 0.90 -3.47
C VAL A 61 5.17 -0.01 -2.53
N ILE A 62 6.12 -0.77 -3.05
CA ILE A 62 6.96 -1.66 -2.22
C ILE A 62 7.74 -0.83 -1.20
N VAL A 63 8.36 0.27 -1.63
CA VAL A 63 9.12 1.15 -0.72
C VAL A 63 8.21 1.78 0.34
N HIS A 64 6.98 2.15 -0.02
CA HIS A 64 5.99 2.66 0.94
C HIS A 64 5.71 1.63 2.04
N GLU A 65 5.47 0.38 1.67
CA GLU A 65 5.23 -0.70 2.64
C GLU A 65 6.50 -1.03 3.44
N MET A 66 7.67 -0.96 2.82
CA MET A 66 8.95 -1.11 3.53
C MET A 66 9.21 0.03 4.53
N ALA A 67 8.71 1.23 4.27
CA ALA A 67 8.76 2.33 5.25
C ALA A 67 7.90 2.00 6.49
N HIS A 68 6.72 1.44 6.29
CA HIS A 68 5.91 0.94 7.41
C HIS A 68 6.64 -0.14 8.19
N TYR A 69 7.31 -1.06 7.50
CA TYR A 69 8.14 -2.07 8.13
C TYR A 69 9.24 -1.45 9.00
N ALA A 70 9.98 -0.49 8.47
CA ALA A 70 11.03 0.22 9.19
C ALA A 70 10.50 0.98 10.42
N HIS A 71 9.27 1.49 10.34
CA HIS A 71 8.61 2.18 11.45
C HIS A 71 7.96 1.24 12.48
N GLY A 72 8.10 -0.07 12.32
CA GLY A 72 7.63 -1.06 13.28
C GLY A 72 6.17 -1.48 13.10
N PHE A 73 5.54 -1.21 11.94
CA PHE A 73 4.20 -1.68 11.64
C PHE A 73 4.24 -3.06 10.99
N ASN A 74 3.60 -4.04 11.62
CA ASN A 74 3.60 -5.46 11.21
C ASN A 74 5.01 -6.02 10.98
N SER A 75 5.97 -5.57 11.77
CA SER A 75 7.35 -6.00 11.77
C SER A 75 7.84 -6.20 13.21
N PRO A 76 8.95 -6.91 13.44
CA PRO A 76 9.52 -7.07 14.77
C PRO A 76 10.28 -5.84 15.27
N LEU A 77 10.39 -4.79 14.47
CA LEU A 77 11.07 -3.55 14.84
C LEU A 77 10.21 -2.71 15.80
N PRO A 78 10.82 -1.87 16.64
CA PRO A 78 10.07 -0.96 17.51
C PRO A 78 9.21 0.00 16.72
N GLN A 79 7.96 0.18 17.17
CA GLN A 79 7.04 1.14 16.55
C GLN A 79 7.49 2.58 16.88
N GLN A 80 7.79 3.35 15.84
CA GLN A 80 8.32 4.71 15.97
C GLN A 80 7.23 5.79 15.99
N HIS A 81 6.05 5.50 15.43
CA HIS A 81 4.95 6.43 15.30
C HIS A 81 3.63 5.79 15.74
N LYS A 82 2.70 6.58 16.30
CA LYS A 82 1.37 6.09 16.67
C LYS A 82 0.53 5.67 15.47
N SER A 83 0.70 6.38 14.37
CA SER A 83 -0.06 6.20 13.14
C SER A 83 0.89 6.01 11.97
N PRO A 84 0.58 5.10 11.03
CA PRO A 84 1.49 4.80 9.91
C PRO A 84 1.65 5.95 8.91
N HIS A 85 0.67 6.85 8.79
CA HIS A 85 0.67 7.90 7.77
C HIS A 85 0.68 9.34 8.32
N LYS A 86 0.41 9.51 9.60
CA LYS A 86 0.24 10.83 10.19
C LYS A 86 1.56 11.61 10.24
N GLY A 87 1.52 12.90 9.90
CA GLY A 87 2.69 13.79 10.00
C GLY A 87 3.71 13.62 8.87
N ASN A 88 3.29 13.15 7.71
CA ASN A 88 4.17 12.94 6.54
C ASN A 88 5.37 12.01 6.81
N VAL A 89 5.22 11.06 7.73
CA VAL A 89 6.30 10.17 8.15
C VAL A 89 6.84 9.33 6.97
N ILE A 90 5.97 8.89 6.06
CA ILE A 90 6.38 8.12 4.88
C ILE A 90 7.17 8.97 3.91
N ARG A 91 6.71 10.18 3.61
CA ARG A 91 7.43 11.11 2.74
C ARG A 91 8.82 11.43 3.29
N ARG A 92 8.93 11.67 4.59
CA ARG A 92 10.21 11.89 5.25
C ARG A 92 11.15 10.69 5.11
N GLU A 93 10.62 9.47 5.22
CA GLU A 93 11.39 8.25 5.03
C GLU A 93 11.96 8.14 3.60
N PHE A 94 11.16 8.42 2.58
CA PHE A 94 11.62 8.48 1.19
C PHE A 94 12.75 9.51 1.01
N LEU A 95 12.58 10.69 1.60
CA LEU A 95 13.59 11.76 1.52
C LEU A 95 14.89 11.37 2.23
N LEU A 96 14.80 10.76 3.43
CA LEU A 96 15.96 10.30 4.19
C LEU A 96 16.76 9.24 3.44
N ARG A 97 16.09 8.40 2.67
CA ARG A 97 16.72 7.36 1.86
C ARG A 97 17.18 7.84 0.47
N GLY A 98 17.00 9.12 0.16
CA GLY A 98 17.42 9.71 -1.11
C GLY A 98 16.57 9.29 -2.32
N ILE A 99 15.34 8.83 -2.09
CA ILE A 99 14.43 8.33 -3.12
C ILE A 99 13.12 9.12 -3.21
N GLY A 100 13.15 10.39 -2.82
CA GLY A 100 11.99 11.28 -2.93
C GLY A 100 11.50 11.47 -4.37
N ASP A 101 12.38 11.32 -5.37
CA ASP A 101 12.00 11.39 -6.78
C ASP A 101 11.10 10.23 -7.19
N LEU A 102 11.31 9.03 -6.64
CA LEU A 102 10.46 7.87 -6.88
C LEU A 102 9.03 8.14 -6.41
N GLU A 103 8.86 8.68 -5.20
CA GLU A 103 7.55 9.04 -4.66
C GLU A 103 6.85 10.08 -5.55
N ARG A 104 7.57 11.13 -5.96
CA ARG A 104 7.01 12.18 -6.83
C ARG A 104 6.55 11.64 -8.17
N LYS A 105 7.34 10.79 -8.80
CA LYS A 105 6.96 10.13 -10.06
C LYS A 105 5.71 9.27 -9.92
N GLU A 106 5.65 8.49 -8.85
CA GLU A 106 4.49 7.64 -8.58
C GLU A 106 3.24 8.48 -8.36
N GLN A 107 3.30 9.49 -7.51
CA GLN A 107 2.16 10.38 -7.24
C GLN A 107 1.70 11.11 -8.50
N LYS A 108 2.61 11.55 -9.35
CA LYS A 108 2.27 12.19 -10.62
C LYS A 108 1.55 11.21 -11.54
N TRP A 109 2.08 10.00 -11.69
CA TRP A 109 1.44 8.97 -12.51
C TRP A 109 0.05 8.62 -11.99
N MET A 110 -0.10 8.43 -10.68
CA MET A 110 -1.40 8.15 -10.04
C MET A 110 -2.41 9.25 -10.33
N LYS A 111 -2.01 10.50 -10.18
CA LYS A 111 -2.87 11.67 -10.43
C LYS A 111 -3.31 11.75 -11.89
N GLU A 112 -2.41 11.49 -12.82
CA GLU A 112 -2.66 11.67 -14.26
C GLU A 112 -3.32 10.46 -14.92
N ASN A 113 -3.11 9.24 -14.41
CA ASN A 113 -3.42 8.01 -15.15
C ASN A 113 -4.32 7.03 -14.40
N TRP A 114 -4.28 6.99 -13.07
CA TRP A 114 -4.93 5.91 -12.31
C TRP A 114 -6.44 5.84 -12.54
N GLN A 115 -7.14 6.97 -12.46
CA GLN A 115 -8.59 6.98 -12.68
C GLN A 115 -8.95 6.54 -14.09
N LYS A 116 -8.22 7.00 -15.11
CA LYS A 116 -8.41 6.59 -16.50
C LYS A 116 -8.19 5.10 -16.69
N TYR A 117 -7.12 4.60 -16.08
CA TYR A 117 -6.79 3.17 -16.12
C TYR A 117 -7.92 2.33 -15.50
N LEU A 118 -8.43 2.72 -14.36
CA LEU A 118 -9.54 2.04 -13.69
C LEU A 118 -10.81 2.05 -14.54
N ASP A 119 -11.15 3.18 -15.13
CA ASP A 119 -12.35 3.30 -15.95
C ASP A 119 -12.29 2.42 -17.20
N GLN A 120 -11.12 2.23 -17.77
CA GLN A 120 -10.90 1.40 -18.95
C GLN A 120 -10.78 -0.09 -18.64
N ASN A 121 -10.13 -0.46 -17.54
CA ASN A 121 -9.71 -1.84 -17.26
C ASN A 121 -10.40 -2.48 -16.07
N PHE A 122 -10.87 -1.68 -15.12
CA PHE A 122 -11.51 -2.17 -13.89
C PHE A 122 -12.61 -1.20 -13.43
N PRO A 123 -13.66 -1.03 -14.23
CA PRO A 123 -14.72 -0.07 -13.93
C PRO A 123 -15.49 -0.44 -12.65
N SER A 124 -16.01 0.58 -11.96
CA SER A 124 -16.83 0.37 -10.77
C SER A 124 -18.16 -0.30 -11.14
N THR A 125 -18.52 -1.37 -10.41
CA THR A 125 -19.84 -2.03 -10.53
C THR A 125 -20.92 -1.33 -9.71
N ARG A 126 -20.55 -0.38 -8.85
CA ARG A 126 -21.53 0.38 -8.06
C ARG A 126 -22.28 1.33 -8.96
N LYS A 127 -23.61 1.19 -8.98
CA LYS A 127 -24.47 2.18 -9.62
C LYS A 127 -24.28 3.53 -8.96
N PRO A 128 -24.20 4.64 -9.73
CA PRO A 128 -24.13 5.97 -9.14
C PRO A 128 -25.36 6.18 -8.25
N LYS A 129 -25.14 6.71 -7.05
CA LYS A 129 -26.25 7.10 -6.18
C LYS A 129 -26.97 8.27 -6.83
N ILE A 130 -28.13 8.01 -7.38
CA ILE A 130 -28.99 9.05 -7.92
C ILE A 130 -29.58 9.80 -6.72
N ARG A 131 -29.17 11.05 -6.53
CA ARG A 131 -29.80 11.94 -5.56
C ARG A 131 -31.02 12.57 -6.22
N TYR A 132 -32.20 12.16 -5.81
CA TYR A 132 -33.43 12.81 -6.23
C TYR A 132 -33.61 14.11 -5.45
N LYS A 133 -33.70 15.24 -6.14
CA LYS A 133 -34.23 16.45 -5.54
C LYS A 133 -35.75 16.39 -5.61
N ILE A 134 -36.41 16.33 -4.46
CA ILE A 134 -37.86 16.48 -4.37
C ILE A 134 -38.15 17.97 -4.46
N VAL A 135 -38.82 18.35 -5.55
CA VAL A 135 -39.26 19.74 -5.75
C VAL A 135 -40.78 19.78 -5.45
N TRP A 136 -41.14 20.49 -4.40
CA TRP A 136 -42.52 20.74 -4.04
C TRP A 136 -43.05 21.91 -4.91
N LYS A 137 -44.13 21.67 -5.63
CA LYS A 137 -44.85 22.73 -6.34
C LYS A 137 -45.92 23.33 -5.42
#